data_88b7635ed75cc43f2e5435a5a6974715
#
_entry.id   88b7635ed75cc43f2e5435a5a6974715
#
_cell.length_a   1.000
_cell.length_b   1.000
_cell.length_c   1.000
_cell.angle_alpha   90.00
_cell.angle_beta   90.00
_cell.angle_gamma   90.00
#
_symmetry.space_group_name_H-M   'P 1'
#
loop_
_entity.id
_entity.type
_entity.pdbx_description
1 polymer ?
#
loop_
_entity_poly.entity_id
_entity_poly.type
_entity_poly.pdbx_seq_one_letter_code
_entity_poly.pdbx_strand_id
1 'polypeptide(L)'
;MSKCLPNFLIVGAAKSGTSSLHNFLRKHYDVFMPNYNYNIKVKEPRFFVKNSIAGRVNNYVDNFEDYKKLFSKSCGKSAVGEASVFYLYFFKEAIRNIKKYLGNDIKIIILLRNPVERALSAYNHVSRTKSENLSFEEAISIEDNRFKNNKNITPMINYKNMGLYYKMVKAYIESFKDVKIILFEDFIYNTNKSVNDCFDFLKISNMKILKEEKVNVGGRKWSNNFYKTIYNEKKHYLTFLKKVLPLNIRTKLNEWFYNEFTLENKRMKKQTKEYLINFFKEDIKSLSSLINKDLNHWLK
;
A
#
# COMPACT_ATOMS: atom_id res chain seq x y z
N MET A 1 19.46 -5.35 -26.62
CA MET A 1 19.47 -5.12 -25.17
C MET A 1 18.11 -5.55 -24.63
N SER A 2 18.06 -6.59 -23.79
CA SER A 2 16.82 -7.03 -23.15
C SER A 2 16.26 -5.85 -22.36
N LYS A 3 14.98 -5.48 -22.62
CA LYS A 3 14.32 -4.38 -21.91
C LYS A 3 14.13 -4.83 -20.46
N CYS A 4 14.94 -4.30 -19.54
CA CYS A 4 14.78 -4.51 -18.10
C CYS A 4 13.54 -3.72 -17.63
N LEU A 5 12.35 -4.20 -17.96
CA LEU A 5 11.05 -3.61 -17.59
C LEU A 5 10.31 -4.55 -16.63
N PRO A 6 9.37 -4.02 -15.84
CA PRO A 6 8.53 -4.87 -15.00
C PRO A 6 7.78 -5.94 -15.81
N ASN A 7 7.74 -7.15 -15.25
CA ASN A 7 6.88 -8.24 -15.70
C ASN A 7 5.79 -8.59 -14.68
N PHE A 8 5.76 -7.90 -13.53
CA PHE A 8 4.64 -7.93 -12.61
C PHE A 8 4.41 -6.57 -11.90
N LEU A 9 3.19 -6.32 -11.45
CA LEU A 9 2.81 -5.13 -10.70
C LEU A 9 1.95 -5.47 -9.48
N ILE A 10 2.22 -4.84 -8.33
CA ILE A 10 1.32 -4.80 -7.18
C ILE A 10 0.49 -3.52 -7.29
N VAL A 11 -0.75 -3.64 -7.73
CA VAL A 11 -1.58 -2.48 -8.10
C VAL A 11 -2.40 -1.87 -6.95
N GLY A 12 -2.49 -2.53 -5.83
CA GLY A 12 -3.27 -2.08 -4.66
C GLY A 12 -3.64 -3.25 -3.74
N ALA A 13 -4.57 -3.02 -2.81
CA ALA A 13 -5.20 -1.76 -2.48
C ALA A 13 -4.38 -0.97 -1.47
N ALA A 14 -4.58 0.34 -1.44
CA ALA A 14 -3.97 1.18 -0.40
C ALA A 14 -4.41 0.72 1.00
N LYS A 15 -3.46 0.61 1.93
CA LYS A 15 -3.67 0.17 3.33
C LYS A 15 -4.02 -1.32 3.51
N SER A 16 -3.70 -2.16 2.52
CA SER A 16 -3.92 -3.61 2.53
C SER A 16 -2.62 -4.43 2.62
N GLY A 17 -1.51 -3.86 3.12
CA GLY A 17 -0.27 -4.62 3.33
C GLY A 17 0.69 -4.66 2.14
N THR A 18 0.44 -3.92 1.07
CA THR A 18 1.30 -3.88 -0.14
C THR A 18 2.77 -3.55 0.15
N SER A 19 3.05 -2.71 1.17
CA SER A 19 4.42 -2.40 1.57
C SER A 19 5.14 -3.58 2.19
N SER A 20 4.43 -4.39 2.98
CA SER A 20 4.98 -5.60 3.58
C SER A 20 5.24 -6.65 2.51
N LEU A 21 4.28 -6.88 1.61
CA LEU A 21 4.49 -7.81 0.49
C LEU A 21 5.68 -7.37 -0.38
N HIS A 22 5.76 -6.09 -0.76
CA HIS A 22 6.89 -5.54 -1.49
C HIS A 22 8.23 -5.82 -0.79
N ASN A 23 8.31 -5.63 0.54
CA ASN A 23 9.53 -5.88 1.30
C ASN A 23 9.88 -7.38 1.35
N PHE A 24 8.90 -8.26 1.47
CA PHE A 24 9.14 -9.72 1.45
C PHE A 24 9.61 -10.20 0.08
N LEU A 25 8.93 -9.81 -0.99
CA LEU A 25 9.30 -10.22 -2.35
C LEU A 25 10.73 -9.79 -2.71
N ARG A 26 11.14 -8.58 -2.31
CA ARG A 26 12.50 -8.07 -2.54
C ARG A 26 13.63 -8.83 -1.85
N LYS A 27 13.33 -9.68 -0.88
CA LYS A 27 14.34 -10.52 -0.22
C LYS A 27 14.78 -11.68 -1.08
N HIS A 28 13.96 -12.05 -2.06
CA HIS A 28 14.30 -13.14 -2.97
C HIS A 28 15.38 -12.69 -3.95
N TYR A 29 16.42 -13.54 -4.12
CA TYR A 29 17.60 -13.22 -4.95
C TYR A 29 17.25 -12.97 -6.43
N ASP A 30 16.17 -13.58 -6.93
CA ASP A 30 15.72 -13.48 -8.32
C ASP A 30 14.59 -12.46 -8.54
N VAL A 31 14.28 -11.67 -7.51
CA VAL A 31 13.30 -10.57 -7.57
C VAL A 31 14.00 -9.23 -7.55
N PHE A 32 13.61 -8.37 -8.46
CA PHE A 32 13.98 -6.95 -8.42
C PHE A 32 12.72 -6.08 -8.28
N MET A 33 12.74 -5.20 -7.30
CA MET A 33 11.74 -4.12 -7.14
C MET A 33 12.47 -2.85 -6.67
N PRO A 34 12.14 -1.66 -7.23
CA PRO A 34 12.70 -0.40 -6.77
C PRO A 34 12.45 -0.19 -5.28
N ASN A 35 13.45 0.37 -4.60
CA ASN A 35 13.34 0.75 -3.19
C ASN A 35 13.57 2.25 -3.04
N TYR A 36 13.26 2.77 -1.86
CA TYR A 36 13.68 4.10 -1.47
C TYR A 36 15.21 4.23 -1.64
N ASN A 37 15.63 4.95 -2.66
CA ASN A 37 17.01 5.41 -2.77
C ASN A 37 17.09 6.81 -2.15
N TYR A 38 18.20 7.15 -1.49
CA TYR A 38 18.37 8.45 -0.80
C TYR A 38 18.11 9.66 -1.72
N ASN A 39 18.29 9.49 -3.03
CA ASN A 39 18.11 10.54 -4.04
C ASN A 39 16.76 10.47 -4.79
N ILE A 40 16.09 9.30 -4.81
CA ILE A 40 14.79 9.12 -5.47
C ILE A 40 13.93 8.28 -4.53
N LYS A 41 13.06 8.92 -3.76
CA LYS A 41 12.15 8.26 -2.81
C LYS A 41 10.98 7.57 -3.52
N VAL A 42 11.25 6.64 -4.44
CA VAL A 42 10.21 6.03 -5.28
C VAL A 42 10.06 4.55 -5.01
N LYS A 43 9.44 4.20 -3.87
CA LYS A 43 8.85 2.87 -3.70
C LYS A 43 7.66 2.70 -4.64
N GLU A 44 6.85 3.75 -4.82
CA GLU A 44 5.66 3.81 -5.65
C GLU A 44 5.89 4.77 -6.81
N PRO A 45 6.30 4.29 -8.00
CA PRO A 45 6.50 5.14 -9.18
C PRO A 45 5.25 5.89 -9.63
N ARG A 46 4.07 5.27 -9.49
CA ARG A 46 2.76 5.83 -9.83
C ARG A 46 2.65 6.33 -11.28
N PHE A 47 3.57 5.94 -12.13
CA PHE A 47 3.69 6.39 -13.52
C PHE A 47 2.41 6.16 -14.34
N PHE A 48 1.75 5.00 -14.14
CA PHE A 48 0.58 4.63 -14.96
C PHE A 48 -0.70 5.37 -14.58
N VAL A 49 -0.69 6.22 -13.54
CA VAL A 49 -1.83 7.06 -13.11
C VAL A 49 -1.42 8.51 -12.91
N LYS A 50 -0.33 8.94 -13.52
CA LYS A 50 0.24 10.26 -13.31
C LYS A 50 -0.75 11.41 -13.56
N ASN A 51 -1.63 11.29 -14.57
CA ASN A 51 -2.61 12.32 -14.88
C ASN A 51 -3.71 12.43 -13.81
N SER A 52 -4.16 11.28 -13.25
CA SER A 52 -5.17 11.27 -12.18
C SER A 52 -4.64 11.80 -10.84
N ILE A 53 -3.32 11.75 -10.62
CA ILE A 53 -2.69 12.16 -9.36
C ILE A 53 -1.92 13.47 -9.45
N ALA A 54 -1.79 14.05 -10.63
CA ALA A 54 -1.11 15.34 -10.84
C ALA A 54 -1.71 16.42 -9.92
N GLY A 55 -0.86 17.16 -9.23
CA GLY A 55 -1.24 18.16 -8.23
C GLY A 55 -1.74 17.57 -6.89
N ARG A 56 -2.05 16.26 -6.83
CA ARG A 56 -2.60 15.58 -5.62
C ARG A 56 -1.54 14.85 -4.81
N VAL A 57 -0.45 14.48 -5.46
CA VAL A 57 0.65 13.69 -4.86
C VAL A 57 1.97 14.22 -5.38
N ASN A 58 2.90 14.53 -4.48
CA ASN A 58 4.16 15.18 -4.84
C ASN A 58 5.23 14.24 -5.42
N ASN A 59 5.08 12.93 -5.26
CA ASN A 59 6.11 11.96 -5.64
C ASN A 59 5.55 10.95 -6.64
N TYR A 60 5.74 11.20 -7.93
CA TYR A 60 5.48 10.26 -9.01
C TYR A 60 6.50 10.44 -10.13
N VAL A 61 6.66 9.43 -10.94
CA VAL A 61 7.51 9.48 -12.14
C VAL A 61 6.68 10.00 -13.31
N ASP A 62 7.17 11.03 -13.98
CA ASP A 62 6.38 11.73 -14.99
C ASP A 62 6.58 11.19 -16.41
N ASN A 63 7.79 10.76 -16.76
CA ASN A 63 8.10 10.27 -18.10
C ASN A 63 8.58 8.81 -18.10
N PHE A 64 8.47 8.15 -19.26
CA PHE A 64 8.78 6.73 -19.38
C PHE A 64 10.28 6.44 -19.29
N GLU A 65 11.13 7.36 -19.71
CA GLU A 65 12.59 7.17 -19.63
C GLU A 65 13.05 7.12 -18.17
N ASP A 66 12.53 7.99 -17.31
CA ASP A 66 12.82 7.95 -15.89
C ASP A 66 12.20 6.73 -15.21
N TYR A 67 11.02 6.28 -15.66
CA TYR A 67 10.43 5.02 -15.22
C TYR A 67 11.36 3.83 -15.54
N LYS A 68 11.89 3.75 -16.75
CA LYS A 68 12.85 2.70 -17.15
C LYS A 68 14.13 2.71 -16.32
N LYS A 69 14.65 3.88 -15.98
CA LYS A 69 15.86 4.02 -15.15
C LYS A 69 15.72 3.35 -13.77
N LEU A 70 14.50 3.27 -13.20
CA LEU A 70 14.27 2.58 -11.94
C LEU A 70 14.63 1.09 -11.99
N PHE A 71 14.59 0.50 -13.18
CA PHE A 71 14.81 -0.91 -13.41
C PHE A 71 16.16 -1.22 -14.08
N SER A 72 17.05 -0.25 -14.23
CA SER A 72 18.36 -0.43 -14.89
C SER A 72 19.23 -1.52 -14.25
N LYS A 73 19.04 -1.80 -12.97
CA LYS A 73 19.77 -2.84 -12.22
C LYS A 73 19.01 -4.18 -12.16
N SER A 74 17.94 -4.35 -12.90
CA SER A 74 17.10 -5.56 -12.84
C SER A 74 17.50 -6.63 -13.85
N CYS A 75 18.46 -6.35 -14.72
CA CYS A 75 18.90 -7.29 -15.76
C CYS A 75 19.39 -8.61 -15.13
N GLY A 76 18.92 -9.73 -15.69
CA GLY A 76 19.20 -11.07 -15.16
C GLY A 76 18.28 -11.56 -14.04
N LYS A 77 17.27 -10.75 -13.64
CA LYS A 77 16.23 -11.18 -12.68
C LYS A 77 15.00 -11.71 -13.40
N SER A 78 14.47 -12.84 -12.95
CA SER A 78 13.28 -13.46 -13.55
C SER A 78 12.00 -12.70 -13.19
N ALA A 79 11.92 -12.12 -12.00
CA ALA A 79 10.79 -11.35 -11.53
C ALA A 79 11.19 -9.88 -11.28
N VAL A 80 10.68 -8.99 -12.13
CA VAL A 80 10.91 -7.55 -12.05
C VAL A 80 9.58 -6.86 -11.85
N GLY A 81 9.42 -6.05 -10.78
CA GLY A 81 8.13 -5.43 -10.50
C GLY A 81 8.20 -4.14 -9.70
N GLU A 82 7.04 -3.54 -9.48
CA GLU A 82 6.86 -2.40 -8.59
C GLU A 82 5.51 -2.44 -7.88
N ALA A 83 5.31 -1.57 -6.89
CA ALA A 83 4.08 -1.51 -6.10
C ALA A 83 3.58 -0.07 -6.00
N SER A 84 2.48 0.23 -6.69
CA SER A 84 1.82 1.55 -6.67
C SER A 84 0.33 1.39 -6.37
N VAL A 85 -0.06 1.76 -5.15
CA VAL A 85 -1.40 1.44 -4.60
C VAL A 85 -2.56 2.18 -5.28
N PHE A 86 -2.28 3.28 -5.98
CA PHE A 86 -3.31 4.03 -6.69
C PHE A 86 -3.69 3.43 -8.04
N TYR A 87 -2.94 2.46 -8.56
CA TYR A 87 -3.28 1.79 -9.82
C TYR A 87 -4.64 1.07 -9.73
N LEU A 88 -4.95 0.48 -8.57
CA LEU A 88 -6.24 -0.16 -8.37
C LEU A 88 -7.38 0.86 -8.39
N TYR A 89 -7.23 1.99 -7.70
CA TYR A 89 -8.29 3.01 -7.62
C TYR A 89 -8.53 3.71 -8.96
N PHE A 90 -7.47 4.12 -9.64
CA PHE A 90 -7.54 4.73 -10.97
C PHE A 90 -7.40 3.69 -12.09
N PHE A 91 -8.05 2.55 -11.94
CA PHE A 91 -7.90 1.36 -12.79
C PHE A 91 -8.03 1.65 -14.28
N LYS A 92 -8.95 2.52 -14.70
CA LYS A 92 -9.16 2.85 -16.12
C LYS A 92 -7.91 3.46 -16.76
N GLU A 93 -7.29 4.43 -16.10
CA GLU A 93 -6.04 5.03 -16.57
C GLU A 93 -4.87 4.05 -16.45
N ALA A 94 -4.77 3.37 -15.30
CA ALA A 94 -3.71 2.41 -15.03
C ALA A 94 -3.68 1.29 -16.07
N ILE A 95 -4.78 0.60 -16.31
CA ILE A 95 -4.88 -0.51 -17.27
C ILE A 95 -4.48 -0.06 -18.67
N ARG A 96 -5.03 1.08 -19.15
CA ARG A 96 -4.68 1.63 -20.46
C ARG A 96 -3.18 1.88 -20.59
N ASN A 97 -2.58 2.51 -19.59
CA ASN A 97 -1.17 2.85 -19.62
C ASN A 97 -0.27 1.63 -19.41
N ILE A 98 -0.63 0.68 -18.55
CA ILE A 98 0.09 -0.59 -18.37
C ILE A 98 0.15 -1.33 -19.71
N LYS A 99 -0.98 -1.51 -20.39
CA LYS A 99 -1.01 -2.16 -21.72
C LYS A 99 -0.17 -1.42 -22.76
N LYS A 100 -0.22 -0.08 -22.75
CA LYS A 100 0.55 0.75 -23.69
C LYS A 100 2.06 0.60 -23.51
N TYR A 101 2.56 0.57 -22.28
CA TYR A 101 4.00 0.64 -21.98
C TYR A 101 4.63 -0.71 -21.67
N LEU A 102 3.89 -1.65 -21.09
CA LEU A 102 4.39 -2.96 -20.67
C LEU A 102 3.79 -4.14 -21.46
N GLY A 103 2.66 -3.92 -22.17
CA GLY A 103 1.97 -4.98 -22.90
C GLY A 103 0.88 -5.68 -22.06
N ASN A 104 0.37 -6.80 -22.63
CA ASN A 104 -0.77 -7.53 -22.03
C ASN A 104 -0.33 -8.69 -21.12
N ASP A 105 0.92 -9.17 -21.25
CA ASP A 105 1.43 -10.37 -20.56
C ASP A 105 2.00 -10.05 -19.16
N ILE A 106 1.71 -8.86 -18.65
CA ILE A 106 2.10 -8.44 -17.31
C ILE A 106 1.29 -9.16 -16.23
N LYS A 107 1.96 -9.67 -15.21
CA LYS A 107 1.30 -10.29 -14.06
C LYS A 107 0.84 -9.24 -13.05
N ILE A 108 -0.39 -9.36 -12.58
CA ILE A 108 -0.99 -8.41 -11.64
C ILE A 108 -1.20 -9.08 -10.28
N ILE A 109 -0.78 -8.39 -9.22
CA ILE A 109 -1.03 -8.80 -7.83
C ILE A 109 -1.89 -7.73 -7.17
N ILE A 110 -3.00 -8.15 -6.54
CA ILE A 110 -3.95 -7.29 -5.83
C ILE A 110 -4.08 -7.80 -4.40
N LEU A 111 -3.77 -6.95 -3.42
CA LEU A 111 -4.07 -7.22 -2.01
C LEU A 111 -5.34 -6.48 -1.62
N LEU A 112 -6.31 -7.20 -1.07
CA LEU A 112 -7.56 -6.63 -0.58
C LEU A 112 -7.64 -6.77 0.93
N ARG A 113 -8.32 -5.86 1.58
CA ARG A 113 -8.59 -5.86 3.02
C ARG A 113 -10.06 -5.53 3.24
N ASN A 114 -10.64 -5.98 4.36
CA ASN A 114 -11.97 -5.52 4.77
C ASN A 114 -12.07 -4.00 4.52
N PRO A 115 -13.01 -3.54 3.67
CA PRO A 115 -13.05 -2.14 3.23
C PRO A 115 -13.33 -1.16 4.38
N VAL A 116 -14.04 -1.59 5.42
CA VAL A 116 -14.30 -0.80 6.64
C VAL A 116 -12.98 -0.56 7.38
N GLU A 117 -12.22 -1.61 7.62
CA GLU A 117 -10.92 -1.56 8.26
C GLU A 117 -9.89 -0.77 7.43
N ARG A 118 -9.95 -0.92 6.10
CA ARG A 118 -9.12 -0.16 5.18
C ARG A 118 -9.40 1.34 5.26
N ALA A 119 -10.70 1.72 5.30
CA ALA A 119 -11.12 3.12 5.39
C ALA A 119 -10.56 3.79 6.66
N LEU A 120 -10.73 3.15 7.81
CA LEU A 120 -10.18 3.64 9.08
C LEU A 120 -8.64 3.70 9.05
N SER A 121 -7.98 2.70 8.47
CA SER A 121 -6.52 2.69 8.32
C SER A 121 -6.02 3.83 7.42
N ALA A 122 -6.78 4.18 6.36
CA ALA A 122 -6.47 5.31 5.49
C ALA A 122 -6.63 6.64 6.22
N TYR A 123 -7.74 6.82 6.94
CA TYR A 123 -7.97 8.00 7.76
C TYR A 123 -6.86 8.20 8.81
N ASN A 124 -6.52 7.15 9.58
CA ASN A 124 -5.44 7.21 10.54
C ASN A 124 -4.07 7.53 9.88
N HIS A 125 -3.87 7.09 8.63
CA HIS A 125 -2.65 7.40 7.87
C HIS A 125 -2.59 8.87 7.47
N VAL A 126 -3.66 9.42 6.90
CA VAL A 126 -3.73 10.83 6.45
C VAL A 126 -3.71 11.80 7.63
N SER A 127 -4.39 11.46 8.74
CA SER A 127 -4.40 12.27 9.96
C SER A 127 -3.00 12.47 10.58
N ARG A 128 -2.07 11.52 10.39
CA ARG A 128 -0.68 11.66 10.89
C ARG A 128 0.10 12.78 10.20
N THR A 129 -0.22 13.06 8.95
CA THR A 129 0.47 14.11 8.16
C THR A 129 -0.18 15.47 8.30
N LYS A 130 -1.18 15.63 9.19
CA LYS A 130 -2.03 16.82 9.34
C LYS A 130 -2.80 17.21 8.06
N SER A 131 -2.89 16.30 7.09
CA SER A 131 -3.70 16.49 5.88
C SER A 131 -5.19 16.17 6.11
N GLU A 132 -5.53 15.69 7.31
CA GLU A 132 -6.90 15.44 7.75
C GLU A 132 -7.11 16.02 9.16
N ASN A 133 -8.00 17.00 9.26
CA ASN A 133 -8.32 17.69 10.51
C ASN A 133 -9.73 17.37 11.03
N LEU A 134 -10.55 16.75 10.18
CA LEU A 134 -11.92 16.35 10.57
C LEU A 134 -11.91 15.07 11.39
N SER A 135 -13.00 14.78 12.09
CA SER A 135 -13.25 13.45 12.62
C SER A 135 -13.43 12.43 11.48
N PHE A 136 -13.34 11.14 11.78
CA PHE A 136 -13.54 10.12 10.76
C PHE A 136 -14.95 10.18 10.17
N GLU A 137 -15.94 10.39 11.02
CA GLU A 137 -17.34 10.51 10.67
C GLU A 137 -17.61 11.69 9.72
N GLU A 138 -17.10 12.86 10.05
CA GLU A 138 -17.20 14.05 9.19
C GLU A 138 -16.45 13.81 7.87
N ALA A 139 -15.24 13.25 7.93
CA ALA A 139 -14.42 13.02 6.76
C ALA A 139 -15.09 12.09 5.73
N ILE A 140 -15.75 11.00 6.17
CA ILE A 140 -16.46 10.08 5.29
C ILE A 140 -17.78 10.64 4.75
N SER A 141 -18.42 11.56 5.47
CA SER A 141 -19.69 12.15 5.03
C SER A 141 -19.51 13.10 3.84
N ILE A 142 -18.38 13.80 3.79
CA ILE A 142 -18.12 14.83 2.77
C ILE A 142 -17.00 14.47 1.77
N GLU A 143 -16.51 13.21 1.76
CA GLU A 143 -15.33 12.83 0.97
C GLU A 143 -15.51 13.09 -0.52
N ASP A 144 -16.68 12.77 -1.09
CA ASP A 144 -16.95 12.94 -2.52
C ASP A 144 -16.87 14.41 -2.93
N ASN A 145 -17.48 15.29 -2.13
CA ASN A 145 -17.47 16.72 -2.37
C ASN A 145 -16.07 17.31 -2.24
N ARG A 146 -15.32 16.90 -1.21
CA ARG A 146 -13.93 17.31 -0.99
C ARG A 146 -13.04 16.89 -2.15
N PHE A 147 -13.14 15.65 -2.60
CA PHE A 147 -12.30 15.13 -3.66
C PHE A 147 -12.61 15.76 -5.02
N LYS A 148 -13.90 16.01 -5.31
CA LYS A 148 -14.35 16.64 -6.54
C LYS A 148 -13.90 18.11 -6.62
N ASN A 149 -14.04 18.85 -5.53
CA ASN A 149 -13.83 20.30 -5.52
C ASN A 149 -12.39 20.73 -5.19
N ASN A 150 -11.55 19.83 -4.65
CA ASN A 150 -10.17 20.13 -4.34
C ASN A 150 -9.21 19.21 -5.12
N LYS A 151 -8.60 19.75 -6.17
CA LYS A 151 -7.65 19.03 -7.04
C LYS A 151 -6.28 18.81 -6.38
N ASN A 152 -5.98 19.44 -5.25
CA ASN A 152 -4.70 19.32 -4.54
C ASN A 152 -4.77 18.33 -3.36
N ILE A 153 -5.93 17.74 -3.11
CA ILE A 153 -6.09 16.79 -2.01
C ILE A 153 -5.70 15.38 -2.43
N THR A 154 -5.00 14.67 -1.55
CA THR A 154 -4.56 13.30 -1.83
C THR A 154 -5.75 12.36 -2.10
N PRO A 155 -5.65 11.43 -3.07
CA PRO A 155 -6.70 10.43 -3.30
C PRO A 155 -6.98 9.55 -2.07
N MET A 156 -6.04 9.45 -1.13
CA MET A 156 -6.19 8.64 0.07
C MET A 156 -7.38 9.03 0.95
N ILE A 157 -7.93 10.25 0.79
CA ILE A 157 -9.12 10.72 1.51
C ILE A 157 -10.43 10.10 1.01
N ASN A 158 -10.41 9.41 -0.11
CA ASN A 158 -11.57 8.65 -0.61
C ASN A 158 -11.73 7.36 0.21
N TYR A 159 -12.12 7.54 1.47
CA TYR A 159 -12.19 6.46 2.45
C TYR A 159 -13.20 5.39 2.06
N LYS A 160 -14.37 5.77 1.52
CA LYS A 160 -15.37 4.83 1.03
C LYS A 160 -15.04 4.35 -0.39
N ASN A 161 -14.85 5.29 -1.32
CA ASN A 161 -14.75 4.96 -2.73
C ASN A 161 -13.56 4.04 -3.08
N MET A 162 -12.43 4.17 -2.39
CA MET A 162 -11.29 3.26 -2.56
C MET A 162 -11.54 1.85 -2.00
N GLY A 163 -12.64 1.63 -1.27
CA GLY A 163 -13.07 0.34 -0.73
C GLY A 163 -14.11 -0.38 -1.60
N LEU A 164 -14.64 0.25 -2.63
CA LEU A 164 -15.56 -0.35 -3.61
C LEU A 164 -14.78 -1.15 -4.64
N TYR A 165 -14.38 -2.37 -4.27
CA TYR A 165 -13.41 -3.17 -5.02
C TYR A 165 -13.95 -3.84 -6.26
N TYR A 166 -15.22 -4.22 -6.29
CA TYR A 166 -15.78 -5.10 -7.33
C TYR A 166 -15.44 -4.62 -8.74
N LYS A 167 -15.78 -3.38 -9.07
CA LYS A 167 -15.54 -2.81 -10.42
C LYS A 167 -14.06 -2.74 -10.76
N MET A 168 -13.23 -2.39 -9.78
CA MET A 168 -11.79 -2.27 -9.98
C MET A 168 -11.14 -3.63 -10.24
N VAL A 169 -11.46 -4.63 -9.41
CA VAL A 169 -10.92 -6.00 -9.54
C VAL A 169 -11.42 -6.67 -10.81
N LYS A 170 -12.72 -6.52 -11.12
CA LYS A 170 -13.31 -7.03 -12.37
C LYS A 170 -12.57 -6.51 -13.59
N ALA A 171 -12.31 -5.20 -13.65
CA ALA A 171 -11.60 -4.59 -14.76
C ALA A 171 -10.17 -5.14 -14.95
N TYR A 172 -9.45 -5.44 -13.87
CA TYR A 172 -8.14 -6.08 -13.95
C TYR A 172 -8.23 -7.53 -14.43
N ILE A 173 -9.18 -8.33 -13.91
CA ILE A 173 -9.38 -9.72 -14.32
C ILE A 173 -9.75 -9.81 -15.81
N GLU A 174 -10.59 -8.91 -16.31
CA GLU A 174 -10.98 -8.85 -17.72
C GLU A 174 -9.87 -8.31 -18.63
N SER A 175 -8.89 -7.60 -18.07
CA SER A 175 -7.84 -6.92 -18.84
C SER A 175 -6.54 -7.69 -18.96
N PHE A 176 -6.23 -8.57 -17.99
CA PHE A 176 -4.95 -9.28 -17.90
C PHE A 176 -5.18 -10.77 -17.66
N LYS A 177 -4.37 -11.62 -18.28
CA LYS A 177 -4.47 -13.07 -18.16
C LYS A 177 -4.12 -13.57 -16.77
N ASP A 178 -3.09 -13.01 -16.17
CA ASP A 178 -2.52 -13.46 -14.90
C ASP A 178 -2.80 -12.42 -13.80
N VAL A 179 -3.84 -12.65 -13.00
CA VAL A 179 -4.22 -11.80 -11.87
C VAL A 179 -4.30 -12.64 -10.59
N LYS A 180 -3.46 -12.30 -9.60
CA LYS A 180 -3.47 -12.93 -8.28
C LYS A 180 -4.09 -11.99 -7.25
N ILE A 181 -5.11 -12.50 -6.52
CA ILE A 181 -5.79 -11.77 -5.45
C ILE A 181 -5.43 -12.40 -4.10
N ILE A 182 -4.98 -11.57 -3.17
CA ILE A 182 -4.58 -11.95 -1.81
C ILE A 182 -5.43 -11.16 -0.83
N LEU A 183 -6.06 -11.83 0.11
CA LEU A 183 -6.72 -11.17 1.23
C LEU A 183 -5.68 -10.81 2.29
N PHE A 184 -5.80 -9.61 2.84
CA PHE A 184 -4.87 -9.13 3.88
C PHE A 184 -4.89 -10.03 5.11
N GLU A 185 -6.04 -10.55 5.46
CA GLU A 185 -6.25 -11.48 6.58
C GLU A 185 -5.47 -12.78 6.35
N ASP A 186 -5.53 -13.37 5.16
CA ASP A 186 -4.75 -14.56 4.78
C ASP A 186 -3.24 -14.25 4.83
N PHE A 187 -2.85 -13.07 4.32
CA PHE A 187 -1.46 -12.63 4.29
C PHE A 187 -0.86 -12.47 5.70
N ILE A 188 -1.60 -11.88 6.64
CA ILE A 188 -1.10 -11.73 8.02
C ILE A 188 -1.15 -13.03 8.81
N TYR A 189 -2.15 -13.90 8.56
CA TYR A 189 -2.30 -15.19 9.23
C TYR A 189 -1.17 -16.16 8.86
N ASN A 190 -0.85 -16.25 7.57
CA ASN A 190 0.25 -17.08 7.08
C ASN A 190 1.08 -16.35 6.01
N THR A 191 1.93 -15.44 6.47
CA THR A 191 2.79 -14.62 5.61
C THR A 191 3.71 -15.50 4.74
N ASN A 192 4.30 -16.57 5.32
CA ASN A 192 5.21 -17.42 4.57
C ASN A 192 4.51 -18.12 3.39
N LYS A 193 3.32 -18.68 3.62
CA LYS A 193 2.52 -19.27 2.55
C LYS A 193 2.14 -18.23 1.50
N SER A 194 1.59 -17.09 1.90
CA SER A 194 1.12 -16.06 0.98
C SER A 194 2.24 -15.49 0.10
N VAL A 195 3.46 -15.37 0.65
CA VAL A 195 4.64 -14.90 -0.12
C VAL A 195 5.12 -15.98 -1.08
N ASN A 196 5.18 -17.26 -0.65
CA ASN A 196 5.54 -18.37 -1.54
C ASN A 196 4.51 -18.57 -2.65
N ASP A 197 3.21 -18.44 -2.37
CA ASP A 197 2.16 -18.42 -3.39
C ASP A 197 2.37 -17.29 -4.42
N CYS A 198 3.04 -16.19 -4.05
CA CYS A 198 3.45 -15.16 -5.01
C CYS A 198 4.67 -15.59 -5.82
N PHE A 199 5.65 -16.26 -5.22
CA PHE A 199 6.80 -16.80 -5.96
C PHE A 199 6.38 -17.84 -6.99
N ASP A 200 5.46 -18.75 -6.63
CA ASP A 200 4.86 -19.70 -7.57
C ASP A 200 4.15 -19.00 -8.73
N PHE A 201 3.33 -17.97 -8.41
CA PHE A 201 2.66 -17.15 -9.40
C PHE A 201 3.65 -16.42 -10.32
N LEU A 202 4.77 -15.97 -9.79
CA LEU A 202 5.85 -15.33 -10.56
C LEU A 202 6.74 -16.34 -11.30
N LYS A 203 6.56 -17.66 -11.06
CA LYS A 203 7.34 -18.77 -11.63
C LYS A 203 8.81 -18.73 -11.23
N ILE A 204 9.07 -18.44 -9.97
CA ILE A 204 10.41 -18.49 -9.35
C ILE A 204 10.40 -19.43 -8.16
N SER A 205 11.57 -19.84 -7.68
CA SER A 205 11.72 -20.77 -6.56
C SER A 205 11.11 -20.23 -5.26
N ASN A 206 10.68 -21.11 -4.39
CA ASN A 206 10.19 -20.74 -3.06
C ASN A 206 11.34 -20.41 -2.12
N MET A 207 11.07 -19.57 -1.11
CA MET A 207 12.04 -19.16 -0.10
C MET A 207 11.42 -19.19 1.29
N LYS A 208 12.17 -19.70 2.27
CA LYS A 208 11.72 -19.64 3.67
C LYS A 208 11.78 -18.20 4.17
N ILE A 209 10.61 -17.64 4.52
CA ILE A 209 10.51 -16.32 5.12
C ILE A 209 10.73 -16.47 6.64
N LEU A 210 11.80 -15.89 7.15
CA LEU A 210 12.04 -15.83 8.59
C LEU A 210 11.03 -14.86 9.24
N LYS A 211 10.38 -15.33 10.30
CA LYS A 211 9.17 -14.73 10.90
C LYS A 211 9.39 -13.40 11.63
N GLU A 212 10.60 -12.87 11.70
CA GLU A 212 10.97 -11.78 12.63
C GLU A 212 10.62 -10.36 12.20
N GLU A 213 10.12 -10.15 11.00
CA GLU A 213 9.69 -8.81 10.62
C GLU A 213 8.19 -8.64 10.82
N LYS A 214 7.81 -7.99 11.91
CA LYS A 214 6.43 -7.53 12.12
C LYS A 214 5.96 -6.79 10.88
N VAL A 215 4.92 -7.33 10.22
CA VAL A 215 4.12 -6.59 9.23
C VAL A 215 3.82 -5.22 9.84
N ASN A 216 4.19 -4.15 9.18
CA ASN A 216 4.10 -2.78 9.69
C ASN A 216 2.73 -2.52 10.33
N VAL A 217 2.64 -2.63 11.64
CA VAL A 217 1.50 -2.13 12.42
C VAL A 217 1.48 -0.63 12.20
N GLY A 218 0.39 -0.11 11.67
CA GLY A 218 0.28 1.30 11.32
C GLY A 218 0.73 2.20 12.46
N GLY A 219 1.71 3.07 12.22
CA GLY A 219 2.32 3.93 13.23
C GLY A 219 1.28 4.83 13.93
N ARG A 220 1.53 5.22 15.16
CA ARG A 220 0.73 6.17 15.94
C ARG A 220 0.94 7.61 15.45
N LYS A 221 0.00 8.52 15.75
CA LYS A 221 0.13 9.95 15.48
C LYS A 221 0.98 10.58 16.59
N TRP A 222 1.95 11.44 16.26
CA TRP A 222 2.66 12.24 17.26
C TRP A 222 1.70 13.17 17.98
N SER A 223 1.74 13.22 19.31
CA SER A 223 0.90 14.09 20.13
C SER A 223 1.18 15.57 19.87
N ASN A 224 2.46 15.92 19.61
CA ASN A 224 2.89 17.26 19.24
C ASN A 224 3.99 17.21 18.16
N ASN A 225 4.04 18.24 17.30
CA ASN A 225 5.12 18.41 16.31
C ASN A 225 6.49 18.54 16.95
N PHE A 226 6.58 19.15 18.11
CA PHE A 226 7.81 19.27 18.88
C PHE A 226 8.44 17.89 19.15
N TYR A 227 7.66 16.92 19.62
CA TYR A 227 8.15 15.54 19.85
C TYR A 227 8.54 14.85 18.57
N LYS A 228 7.84 15.12 17.45
CA LYS A 228 8.20 14.62 16.12
C LYS A 228 9.56 15.17 15.66
N THR A 229 9.79 16.47 15.89
CA THR A 229 11.06 17.12 15.54
C THR A 229 12.19 16.56 16.39
N ILE A 230 12.01 16.49 17.72
CA ILE A 230 12.99 15.89 18.63
C ILE A 230 13.31 14.42 18.21
N TYR A 231 12.31 13.62 17.86
CA TYR A 231 12.54 12.24 17.43
C TYR A 231 13.34 12.17 16.12
N ASN A 232 13.07 13.06 15.18
CA ASN A 232 13.79 13.14 13.90
C ASN A 232 15.21 13.69 14.07
N GLU A 233 15.40 14.70 14.90
CA GLU A 233 16.72 15.30 15.21
C GLU A 233 17.57 14.34 16.06
N LYS A 234 16.98 13.62 17.01
CA LYS A 234 17.65 12.52 17.74
C LYS A 234 18.20 11.42 16.83
N LYS A 235 17.75 11.30 15.58
CA LYS A 235 18.39 10.39 14.63
C LYS A 235 19.88 10.69 14.44
N HIS A 236 20.31 11.93 14.53
CA HIS A 236 21.73 12.30 14.47
C HIS A 236 22.45 12.03 15.80
N TYR A 237 21.85 12.36 16.95
CA TYR A 237 22.41 12.03 18.27
C TYR A 237 22.38 10.53 18.59
N LEU A 238 21.36 9.81 18.12
CA LEU A 238 21.26 8.36 18.28
C LEU A 238 22.30 7.59 17.46
N THR A 239 22.91 8.19 16.43
CA THR A 239 24.07 7.58 15.75
C THR A 239 25.29 7.49 16.67
N PHE A 240 25.48 8.43 17.57
CA PHE A 240 26.52 8.37 18.58
C PHE A 240 26.15 7.36 19.70
N LEU A 241 24.92 7.40 20.20
CA LEU A 241 24.41 6.46 21.21
C LEU A 241 24.31 5.00 20.70
N LYS A 242 24.19 4.80 19.38
CA LYS A 242 24.26 3.46 18.76
C LYS A 242 25.57 2.75 18.97
N LYS A 243 26.65 3.47 19.24
CA LYS A 243 27.97 2.90 19.54
C LYS A 243 28.14 2.51 21.01
N VAL A 244 27.32 3.09 21.92
CA VAL A 244 27.51 2.96 23.37
C VAL A 244 26.42 2.14 24.05
N LEU A 245 25.18 2.13 23.55
CA LEU A 245 24.08 1.43 24.21
C LEU A 245 23.78 0.07 23.56
N PRO A 246 23.58 -1.01 24.35
CA PRO A 246 23.11 -2.30 23.89
C PRO A 246 21.77 -2.21 23.15
N LEU A 247 21.55 -3.12 22.17
CA LEU A 247 20.38 -3.10 21.28
C LEU A 247 19.04 -3.17 22.03
N ASN A 248 19.00 -3.97 23.10
CA ASN A 248 17.81 -4.14 23.96
C ASN A 248 17.41 -2.87 24.73
N ILE A 249 18.39 -2.06 25.17
CA ILE A 249 18.12 -0.78 25.83
C ILE A 249 17.62 0.24 24.82
N ARG A 250 18.20 0.26 23.62
CA ARG A 250 17.76 1.16 22.54
C ARG A 250 16.33 0.88 22.09
N THR A 251 15.97 -0.39 21.94
CA THR A 251 14.59 -0.77 21.56
C THR A 251 13.60 -0.36 22.62
N LYS A 252 13.87 -0.64 23.91
CA LYS A 252 13.01 -0.23 25.03
C LYS A 252 12.83 1.30 25.14
N LEU A 253 13.92 2.05 24.98
CA LEU A 253 13.85 3.54 24.98
C LEU A 253 13.07 4.10 23.80
N ASN A 254 13.22 3.52 22.60
CA ASN A 254 12.44 3.91 21.45
C ASN A 254 10.96 3.55 21.59
N GLU A 255 10.66 2.37 22.13
CA GLU A 255 9.28 1.93 22.40
C GLU A 255 8.63 2.81 23.47
N TRP A 256 9.34 3.10 24.55
CA TRP A 256 8.86 4.01 25.60
C TRP A 256 8.58 5.41 25.04
N PHE A 257 9.56 6.02 24.35
CA PHE A 257 9.40 7.35 23.75
C PHE A 257 8.24 7.38 22.74
N TYR A 258 8.12 6.32 21.93
CA TYR A 258 7.05 6.22 20.95
C TYR A 258 5.68 6.04 21.62
N ASN A 259 5.58 5.27 22.70
CA ASN A 259 4.34 5.07 23.43
C ASN A 259 3.90 6.33 24.20
N GLU A 260 4.84 7.03 24.81
CA GLU A 260 4.57 8.21 25.63
C GLU A 260 4.15 9.42 24.77
N PHE A 261 4.83 9.62 23.62
CA PHE A 261 4.65 10.84 22.82
C PHE A 261 3.82 10.64 21.55
N THR A 262 3.16 9.50 21.36
CA THR A 262 2.23 9.29 20.27
C THR A 262 0.82 9.01 20.76
N LEU A 263 -0.15 9.55 20.04
CA LEU A 263 -1.58 9.27 20.28
C LEU A 263 -1.94 7.91 19.69
N GLU A 264 -2.81 7.18 20.36
CA GLU A 264 -3.43 5.98 19.82
C GLU A 264 -4.16 6.28 18.50
N ASN A 265 -4.24 5.28 17.65
CA ASN A 265 -5.07 5.37 16.45
C ASN A 265 -6.53 5.58 16.87
N LYS A 266 -7.20 6.51 16.22
CA LYS A 266 -8.62 6.74 16.48
C LYS A 266 -9.43 5.47 16.18
N ARG A 267 -10.34 5.14 17.06
CA ARG A 267 -11.29 4.04 16.89
C ARG A 267 -12.52 4.57 16.16
N MET A 268 -13.17 3.71 15.42
CA MET A 268 -14.43 3.98 14.74
C MET A 268 -15.58 3.86 15.74
N LYS A 269 -16.59 4.74 15.66
CA LYS A 269 -17.84 4.60 16.40
C LYS A 269 -18.63 3.39 15.86
N LYS A 270 -19.39 2.73 16.72
CA LYS A 270 -20.21 1.57 16.36
C LYS A 270 -21.18 1.88 15.21
N GLN A 271 -21.89 2.99 15.30
CA GLN A 271 -22.82 3.46 14.26
C GLN A 271 -22.13 3.68 12.91
N THR A 272 -20.91 4.22 12.93
CA THR A 272 -20.11 4.43 11.72
C THR A 272 -19.69 3.09 11.10
N LYS A 273 -19.33 2.10 11.93
CA LYS A 273 -19.02 0.75 11.47
C LYS A 273 -20.22 0.12 10.78
N GLU A 274 -21.40 0.17 11.41
CA GLU A 274 -22.66 -0.36 10.87
C GLU A 274 -23.03 0.33 9.54
N TYR A 275 -22.92 1.65 9.48
CA TYR A 275 -23.12 2.43 8.26
C TYR A 275 -22.18 1.95 7.13
N LEU A 276 -20.89 1.81 7.39
CA LEU A 276 -19.91 1.40 6.38
C LEU A 276 -20.11 -0.06 5.95
N ILE A 277 -20.44 -0.96 6.86
CA ILE A 277 -20.78 -2.35 6.53
C ILE A 277 -21.95 -2.36 5.54
N ASN A 278 -23.01 -1.61 5.84
CA ASN A 278 -24.17 -1.53 4.96
C ASN A 278 -23.83 -0.89 3.60
N PHE A 279 -23.02 0.15 3.60
CA PHE A 279 -22.53 0.83 2.39
C PHE A 279 -21.74 -0.13 1.46
N PHE A 280 -20.89 -0.98 2.02
CA PHE A 280 -20.07 -1.91 1.24
C PHE A 280 -20.74 -3.24 0.91
N LYS A 281 -21.91 -3.54 1.49
CA LYS A 281 -22.55 -4.86 1.47
C LYS A 281 -22.68 -5.45 0.06
N GLU A 282 -23.21 -4.69 -0.87
CA GLU A 282 -23.45 -5.19 -2.24
C GLU A 282 -22.16 -5.32 -3.05
N ASP A 283 -21.19 -4.40 -2.83
CA ASP A 283 -19.87 -4.51 -3.45
C ASP A 283 -19.11 -5.76 -2.94
N ILE A 284 -19.17 -6.02 -1.63
CA ILE A 284 -18.55 -7.21 -1.01
C ILE A 284 -19.17 -8.51 -1.55
N LYS A 285 -20.50 -8.60 -1.66
CA LYS A 285 -21.16 -9.78 -2.23
C LYS A 285 -20.76 -10.01 -3.68
N SER A 286 -20.78 -8.96 -4.49
CA SER A 286 -20.37 -9.03 -5.89
C SER A 286 -18.91 -9.42 -6.05
N LEU A 287 -18.04 -8.85 -5.20
CA LEU A 287 -16.62 -9.21 -5.15
C LEU A 287 -16.42 -10.67 -4.75
N SER A 288 -17.11 -11.13 -3.69
CA SER A 288 -17.06 -12.51 -3.20
C SER A 288 -17.35 -13.51 -4.32
N SER A 289 -18.42 -13.28 -5.08
CA SER A 289 -18.77 -14.10 -6.24
C SER A 289 -17.72 -14.02 -7.35
N LEU A 290 -17.20 -12.82 -7.66
CA LEU A 290 -16.21 -12.61 -8.72
C LEU A 290 -14.89 -13.36 -8.46
N ILE A 291 -14.42 -13.36 -7.22
CA ILE A 291 -13.12 -13.96 -6.86
C ILE A 291 -13.25 -15.39 -6.30
N ASN A 292 -14.48 -15.89 -6.21
CA ASN A 292 -14.82 -17.22 -5.64
C ASN A 292 -14.20 -17.42 -4.23
N LYS A 293 -14.40 -16.44 -3.35
CA LYS A 293 -13.94 -16.49 -1.94
C LYS A 293 -15.05 -16.00 -1.01
N ASP A 294 -15.24 -16.67 0.13
CA ASP A 294 -16.18 -16.21 1.16
C ASP A 294 -15.64 -14.95 1.86
N LEU A 295 -16.36 -13.84 1.70
CA LEU A 295 -16.10 -12.56 2.33
C LEU A 295 -17.14 -12.17 3.39
N ASN A 296 -18.00 -13.09 3.86
CA ASN A 296 -19.05 -12.81 4.85
C ASN A 296 -18.48 -12.28 6.17
N HIS A 297 -17.24 -12.62 6.50
CA HIS A 297 -16.54 -12.09 7.68
C HIS A 297 -16.28 -10.58 7.60
N TRP A 298 -16.33 -9.97 6.41
CA TRP A 298 -16.22 -8.52 6.23
C TRP A 298 -17.54 -7.79 6.54
N LEU A 299 -18.65 -8.52 6.68
CA LEU A 299 -19.97 -7.99 7.00
C LEU A 299 -20.32 -8.09 8.49
N LYS A 300 -19.32 -8.32 9.36
CA LYS A 300 -19.51 -8.46 10.81
C LYS A 300 -18.95 -7.27 11.61
#